data_d80d81f1080e284df42e8e551124b2d0
#
_entry.id   d80d81f1080e284df42e8e551124b2d0
#
_cell.length_a   1.000
_cell.length_b   1.000
_cell.length_c   1.000
_cell.angle_alpha   90.00
_cell.angle_beta   90.00
_cell.angle_gamma   90.00
#
_symmetry.space_group_name_H-M   'P 1'
#
loop_
_entity.id
_entity.type
_entity.pdbx_description
1 polymer ?
#
loop_
_entity_poly.entity_id
_entity_poly.type
_entity_poly.pdbx_seq_one_letter_code
_entity_poly.pdbx_strand_id
1 'polypeptide(L)'
;MARVLGPTEGKAGTLGGVGVRFMIDGSDTGEQFSLVEHPMPPHSLAAPLHRHSREDEYSFVLEGQLGALLGDEVVIAGPGDLVYKPRNQWHTFWNPGDEPARILEIISPAGFERFFDELVDMGGALKADPAELGALSQRYALEMKPESVPVLLERFSLRMPEPAAA
;
A
#
# COMPACT_ATOMS: atom_id res chain seq x y z
N MET A 1 -15.49 -24.00 -4.99
CA MET A 1 -14.31 -24.87 -5.17
C MET A 1 -13.26 -24.38 -4.18
N ALA A 2 -12.61 -25.24 -3.41
CA ALA A 2 -11.54 -24.84 -2.50
C ALA A 2 -10.36 -24.29 -3.35
N ARG A 3 -9.83 -23.12 -2.95
CA ARG A 3 -8.70 -22.48 -3.61
C ARG A 3 -7.57 -22.29 -2.59
N VAL A 4 -6.39 -22.72 -2.96
CA VAL A 4 -5.16 -22.44 -2.21
C VAL A 4 -4.30 -21.57 -3.11
N LEU A 5 -3.85 -20.45 -2.60
CA LEU A 5 -2.86 -19.59 -3.24
C LEU A 5 -1.53 -19.80 -2.52
N GLY A 6 -0.56 -20.36 -3.22
CA GLY A 6 0.78 -20.59 -2.67
C GLY A 6 1.54 -19.28 -2.39
N PRO A 7 2.66 -19.36 -1.66
CA PRO A 7 3.37 -18.16 -1.18
C PRO A 7 3.96 -17.30 -2.30
N THR A 8 4.15 -17.84 -3.50
CA THR A 8 4.70 -17.15 -4.67
C THR A 8 3.72 -17.05 -5.84
N GLU A 9 2.47 -17.45 -5.63
CA GLU A 9 1.42 -17.40 -6.65
C GLU A 9 0.63 -16.09 -6.57
N GLY A 10 -0.05 -15.76 -7.65
CA GLY A 10 -0.80 -14.53 -7.84
C GLY A 10 -0.03 -13.49 -8.67
N LYS A 11 -0.77 -12.55 -9.27
CA LYS A 11 -0.15 -11.39 -9.92
C LYS A 11 0.62 -10.59 -8.88
N ALA A 12 1.80 -10.11 -9.23
CA ALA A 12 2.61 -9.25 -8.38
C ALA A 12 3.26 -8.14 -9.19
N GLY A 13 3.61 -7.05 -8.54
CA GLY A 13 4.26 -5.91 -9.15
C GLY A 13 4.78 -4.90 -8.14
N THR A 14 5.22 -3.74 -8.62
CA THR A 14 5.67 -2.64 -7.78
C THR A 14 4.67 -1.49 -7.83
N LEU A 15 4.43 -0.87 -6.68
CA LEU A 15 3.63 0.36 -6.58
C LEU A 15 4.53 1.61 -6.57
N GLY A 16 5.82 1.42 -6.33
CA GLY A 16 6.82 2.47 -6.18
C GLY A 16 7.71 2.15 -4.98
N GLY A 17 7.37 2.64 -3.79
CA GLY A 17 8.11 2.39 -2.55
C GLY A 17 7.99 0.96 -2.02
N VAL A 18 6.90 0.29 -2.35
CA VAL A 18 6.60 -1.07 -1.90
C VAL A 18 6.09 -1.92 -3.06
N GLY A 19 6.11 -3.22 -2.88
CA GLY A 19 5.50 -4.17 -3.81
C GLY A 19 4.01 -4.41 -3.51
N VAL A 20 3.36 -5.14 -4.41
CA VAL A 20 2.03 -5.68 -4.22
C VAL A 20 1.95 -7.10 -4.78
N ARG A 21 1.25 -7.97 -4.07
CA ARG A 21 0.84 -9.30 -4.54
C ARG A 21 -0.66 -9.46 -4.31
N PHE A 22 -1.40 -9.70 -5.39
CA PHE A 22 -2.85 -9.85 -5.35
C PHE A 22 -3.23 -11.26 -4.89
N MET A 23 -4.08 -11.36 -3.87
CA MET A 23 -4.46 -12.63 -3.25
C MET A 23 -5.94 -12.95 -3.45
N ILE A 24 -6.83 -12.01 -3.16
CA ILE A 24 -8.28 -12.13 -3.34
C ILE A 24 -8.80 -10.84 -3.97
N ASP A 25 -9.46 -10.96 -5.10
CA ASP A 25 -10.14 -9.86 -5.79
C ASP A 25 -11.55 -9.67 -5.24
N GLY A 26 -12.09 -8.46 -5.34
CA GLY A 26 -13.46 -8.16 -4.92
C GLY A 26 -14.52 -9.03 -5.57
N SER A 27 -14.31 -9.45 -6.82
CA SER A 27 -15.23 -10.36 -7.51
C SER A 27 -15.32 -11.76 -6.86
N ASP A 28 -14.25 -12.21 -6.16
CA ASP A 28 -14.25 -13.46 -5.41
C ASP A 28 -15.10 -13.37 -4.13
N THR A 29 -15.36 -12.15 -3.62
CA THR A 29 -16.02 -11.91 -2.33
C THR A 29 -17.39 -11.22 -2.45
N GLY A 30 -17.88 -11.04 -3.66
CA GLY A 30 -19.09 -10.24 -3.91
C GLY A 30 -18.90 -8.77 -3.55
N GLU A 31 -17.73 -8.22 -3.84
CA GLU A 31 -17.32 -6.83 -3.61
C GLU A 31 -17.27 -6.43 -2.11
N GLN A 32 -17.24 -7.40 -1.19
CA GLN A 32 -17.22 -7.11 0.24
C GLN A 32 -15.82 -6.68 0.72
N PHE A 33 -14.79 -7.38 0.26
CA PHE A 33 -13.40 -7.06 0.55
C PHE A 33 -12.45 -7.64 -0.50
N SER A 34 -11.24 -7.12 -0.54
CA SER A 34 -10.11 -7.69 -1.27
C SER A 34 -8.91 -7.87 -0.34
N LEU A 35 -7.97 -8.72 -0.74
CA LEU A 35 -6.71 -8.95 -0.03
C LEU A 35 -5.54 -8.76 -0.97
N VAL A 36 -4.59 -7.96 -0.53
CA VAL A 36 -3.27 -7.87 -1.14
C VAL A 36 -2.19 -8.03 -0.09
N GLU A 37 -1.01 -8.42 -0.49
CA GLU A 37 0.17 -8.42 0.35
C GLU A 37 1.13 -7.36 -0.15
N HIS A 38 1.73 -6.59 0.77
CA HIS A 38 2.77 -5.63 0.46
C HIS A 38 4.11 -6.10 1.02
N PRO A 39 5.03 -6.59 0.18
CA PRO A 39 6.43 -6.68 0.54
C PRO A 39 7.04 -5.27 0.57
N MET A 40 7.74 -4.97 1.65
CA MET A 40 8.26 -3.63 1.96
C MET A 40 9.77 -3.70 2.19
N PRO A 41 10.59 -3.13 1.29
CA PRO A 41 12.02 -3.01 1.53
C PRO A 41 12.34 -2.24 2.82
N PRO A 42 13.54 -2.43 3.42
CA PRO A 42 13.95 -1.65 4.58
C PRO A 42 13.87 -0.14 4.33
N HIS A 43 13.41 0.61 5.33
CA HIS A 43 13.30 2.07 5.29
C HIS A 43 12.51 2.63 4.10
N SER A 44 11.53 1.87 3.58
CA SER A 44 10.73 2.28 2.43
C SER A 44 9.43 2.96 2.84
N LEU A 45 9.11 4.08 2.19
CA LEU A 45 7.81 4.74 2.26
C LEU A 45 6.86 4.09 1.25
N ALA A 46 5.65 3.73 1.68
CA ALA A 46 4.67 3.12 0.80
C ALA A 46 4.04 4.10 -0.19
N ALA A 47 3.63 5.27 0.29
CA ALA A 47 2.93 6.29 -0.49
C ALA A 47 3.06 7.67 0.16
N PRO A 48 2.76 8.76 -0.57
CA PRO A 48 2.52 10.07 0.03
C PRO A 48 1.42 9.99 1.10
N LEU A 49 1.28 11.01 1.93
CA LEU A 49 0.10 11.15 2.79
C LEU A 49 -1.16 11.17 1.93
N HIS A 50 -2.11 10.27 2.20
CA HIS A 50 -3.31 10.08 1.39
C HIS A 50 -4.51 9.68 2.22
N ARG A 51 -5.70 9.71 1.62
CA ARG A 51 -6.92 9.18 2.20
C ARG A 51 -7.83 8.59 1.14
N HIS A 52 -8.59 7.58 1.53
CA HIS A 52 -9.65 6.96 0.73
C HIS A 52 -11.00 7.47 1.23
N SER A 53 -11.93 7.79 0.32
CA SER A 53 -13.29 8.17 0.74
C SER A 53 -14.28 7.00 0.72
N ARG A 54 -13.90 5.87 0.15
CA ARG A 54 -14.80 4.71 -0.05
C ARG A 54 -14.43 3.51 0.82
N GLU A 55 -13.15 3.28 1.04
CA GLU A 55 -12.63 2.05 1.63
C GLU A 55 -12.01 2.29 3.01
N ASP A 56 -12.19 1.33 3.90
CA ASP A 56 -11.37 1.15 5.08
C ASP A 56 -10.26 0.15 4.76
N GLU A 57 -9.10 0.34 5.33
CA GLU A 57 -7.96 -0.56 5.17
C GLU A 57 -7.50 -1.10 6.53
N TYR A 58 -7.05 -2.33 6.52
CA TYR A 58 -6.54 -3.03 7.70
C TYR A 58 -5.22 -3.70 7.35
N SER A 59 -4.13 -3.18 7.91
CA SER A 59 -2.79 -3.76 7.72
C SER A 59 -2.48 -4.74 8.83
N PHE A 60 -2.41 -6.02 8.51
CA PHE A 60 -1.96 -7.06 9.44
C PHE A 60 -0.49 -7.36 9.19
N VAL A 61 0.36 -7.20 10.20
CA VAL A 61 1.80 -7.42 10.07
C VAL A 61 2.12 -8.91 10.07
N LEU A 62 2.70 -9.40 8.98
CA LEU A 62 3.15 -10.79 8.83
C LEU A 62 4.60 -10.95 9.27
N GLU A 63 5.48 -10.03 8.85
CA GLU A 63 6.93 -10.06 9.11
C GLU A 63 7.48 -8.63 9.20
N GLY A 64 8.56 -8.46 9.95
CA GLY A 64 9.24 -7.18 10.09
C GLY A 64 8.46 -6.18 10.94
N GLN A 65 8.51 -4.91 10.56
CA GLN A 65 7.83 -3.82 11.26
C GLN A 65 7.04 -2.94 10.30
N LEU A 66 5.93 -2.41 10.79
CA LEU A 66 5.11 -1.42 10.12
C LEU A 66 5.08 -0.14 10.94
N GLY A 67 5.55 0.97 10.38
CA GLY A 67 5.26 2.31 10.87
C GLY A 67 4.07 2.88 10.14
N ALA A 68 3.19 3.60 10.82
CA ALA A 68 2.09 4.31 10.19
C ALA A 68 1.85 5.66 10.84
N LEU A 69 1.47 6.64 10.03
CA LEU A 69 0.96 7.94 10.45
C LEU A 69 -0.55 7.95 10.17
N LEU A 70 -1.35 8.08 11.22
CA LEU A 70 -2.81 8.05 11.20
C LEU A 70 -3.34 9.39 11.73
N GLY A 71 -3.72 10.29 10.84
CA GLY A 71 -3.92 11.69 11.22
C GLY A 71 -2.61 12.30 11.75
N ASP A 72 -2.55 12.62 13.03
CA ASP A 72 -1.34 13.15 13.68
C ASP A 72 -0.60 12.11 14.55
N GLU A 73 -1.16 10.92 14.68
CA GLU A 73 -0.62 9.84 15.51
C GLU A 73 0.33 8.94 14.74
N VAL A 74 1.50 8.69 15.30
CA VAL A 74 2.50 7.73 14.78
C VAL A 74 2.41 6.45 15.58
N VAL A 75 2.28 5.32 14.89
CA VAL A 75 2.26 4.00 15.50
C VAL A 75 3.34 3.12 14.87
N ILE A 76 3.88 2.18 15.66
CA ILE A 76 4.77 1.12 15.19
C ILE A 76 4.13 -0.22 15.59
N ALA A 77 4.00 -1.10 14.62
CA ALA A 77 3.40 -2.42 14.78
C ALA A 77 4.39 -3.51 14.39
N GLY A 78 4.32 -4.65 15.05
CA GLY A 78 5.11 -5.85 14.79
C GLY A 78 4.26 -7.04 14.36
N PRO A 79 4.89 -8.22 14.11
CA PRO A 79 4.18 -9.40 13.64
C PRO A 79 3.02 -9.80 14.56
N GLY A 80 1.83 -9.98 13.98
CA GLY A 80 0.59 -10.27 14.69
C GLY A 80 -0.25 -9.05 15.06
N ASP A 81 0.29 -7.83 14.93
CA ASP A 81 -0.48 -6.61 15.15
C ASP A 81 -1.32 -6.23 13.93
N LEU A 82 -2.43 -5.54 14.17
CA LEU A 82 -3.33 -4.98 13.18
C LEU A 82 -3.39 -3.47 13.30
N VAL A 83 -3.13 -2.77 12.20
CA VAL A 83 -3.29 -1.31 12.08
C VAL A 83 -4.54 -1.01 11.28
N TYR A 84 -5.52 -0.34 11.89
CA TYR A 84 -6.76 0.09 11.23
C TYR A 84 -6.62 1.50 10.67
N LYS A 85 -6.94 1.68 9.41
CA LYS A 85 -6.93 2.93 8.66
C LYS A 85 -8.34 3.21 8.14
N PRO A 86 -9.17 3.95 8.90
CA PRO A 86 -10.54 4.24 8.48
C PRO A 86 -10.57 5.18 7.27
N ARG A 87 -11.58 5.00 6.44
CA ARG A 87 -11.86 5.93 5.32
C ARG A 87 -11.93 7.38 5.81
N ASN A 88 -11.59 8.31 4.94
CA ASN A 88 -11.51 9.75 5.19
C ASN A 88 -10.42 10.21 6.16
N GLN A 89 -9.69 9.31 6.81
CA GLN A 89 -8.54 9.67 7.63
C GLN A 89 -7.28 9.77 6.77
N TRP A 90 -6.56 10.88 6.88
CA TRP A 90 -5.24 11.02 6.28
C TRP A 90 -4.27 10.04 6.90
N HIS A 91 -3.58 9.25 6.09
CA HIS A 91 -2.62 8.27 6.55
C HIS A 91 -1.50 8.02 5.52
N THR A 92 -0.44 7.43 6.00
CA THR A 92 0.61 6.77 5.23
C THR A 92 1.28 5.71 6.10
N PHE A 93 2.08 4.85 5.48
CA PHE A 93 2.80 3.81 6.21
C PHE A 93 4.16 3.53 5.55
N TRP A 94 5.04 2.89 6.29
CA TRP A 94 6.42 2.63 5.88
C TRP A 94 6.99 1.42 6.63
N ASN A 95 8.12 0.91 6.15
CA ASN A 95 8.94 -0.02 6.91
C ASN A 95 10.02 0.79 7.67
N PRO A 96 9.97 0.87 9.00
CA PRO A 96 10.97 1.58 9.80
C PRO A 96 12.23 0.76 10.05
N GLY A 97 12.22 -0.56 9.78
CA GLY A 97 13.27 -1.49 10.15
C GLY A 97 14.38 -1.63 9.12
N ASP A 98 15.49 -2.25 9.56
CA ASP A 98 16.65 -2.59 8.74
C ASP A 98 16.43 -3.88 7.91
N GLU A 99 15.39 -4.64 8.24
CA GLU A 99 15.00 -5.87 7.54
C GLU A 99 13.75 -5.66 6.68
N PRO A 100 13.56 -6.47 5.64
CA PRO A 100 12.31 -6.46 4.89
C PRO A 100 11.10 -6.71 5.79
N ALA A 101 9.99 -6.04 5.49
CA ALA A 101 8.71 -6.26 6.15
C ALA A 101 7.68 -6.77 5.15
N ARG A 102 6.62 -7.37 5.66
CA ARG A 102 5.51 -7.89 4.87
C ARG A 102 4.21 -7.74 5.63
N ILE A 103 3.24 -7.12 5.00
CA ILE A 103 1.91 -6.92 5.56
C ILE A 103 0.85 -7.53 4.66
N LEU A 104 -0.23 -8.02 5.26
CA LEU A 104 -1.48 -8.32 4.59
C LEU A 104 -2.38 -7.09 4.69
N GLU A 105 -2.83 -6.57 3.55
CA GLU A 105 -3.77 -5.46 3.49
C GLU A 105 -5.16 -5.99 3.14
N ILE A 106 -6.12 -5.76 4.04
CA ILE A 106 -7.53 -6.03 3.83
C ILE A 106 -8.18 -4.71 3.45
N ILE A 107 -8.88 -4.66 2.32
CA ILE A 107 -9.54 -3.47 1.78
C ILE A 107 -11.04 -3.74 1.77
N SER A 108 -11.84 -2.92 2.46
CA SER A 108 -13.29 -3.11 2.56
C SER A 108 -14.07 -1.78 2.48
N PRO A 109 -15.10 -1.68 1.60
CA PRO A 109 -15.44 -2.65 0.54
C PRO A 109 -14.29 -2.84 -0.45
N ALA A 110 -14.36 -3.88 -1.27
CA ALA A 110 -13.41 -4.11 -2.35
C ALA A 110 -13.53 -3.03 -3.44
N GLY A 111 -12.52 -2.98 -4.33
CA GLY A 111 -12.48 -2.10 -5.49
C GLY A 111 -11.17 -1.33 -5.61
N PHE A 112 -10.54 -0.97 -4.49
CA PHE A 112 -9.29 -0.22 -4.51
C PHE A 112 -8.08 -1.07 -4.95
N GLU A 113 -8.13 -2.38 -4.83
CA GLU A 113 -7.12 -3.29 -5.38
C GLU A 113 -6.94 -3.11 -6.89
N ARG A 114 -7.96 -2.63 -7.58
CA ARG A 114 -7.90 -2.32 -9.02
C ARG A 114 -7.06 -1.08 -9.32
N PHE A 115 -7.01 -0.12 -8.39
CA PHE A 115 -6.05 0.98 -8.47
C PHE A 115 -4.61 0.45 -8.48
N PHE A 116 -4.29 -0.49 -7.60
CA PHE A 116 -2.98 -1.11 -7.56
C PHE A 116 -2.67 -1.87 -8.85
N ASP A 117 -3.66 -2.57 -9.40
CA ASP A 117 -3.52 -3.34 -10.63
C ASP A 117 -3.15 -2.44 -11.82
N GLU A 118 -3.89 -1.35 -12.01
CA GLU A 118 -3.61 -0.36 -13.05
C GLU A 118 -2.26 0.35 -12.81
N LEU A 119 -1.92 0.65 -11.56
CA LEU A 119 -0.64 1.28 -11.22
C LEU A 119 0.54 0.36 -11.52
N VAL A 120 0.41 -0.95 -11.28
CA VAL A 120 1.41 -1.96 -11.68
C VAL A 120 1.60 -1.95 -13.20
N ASP A 121 0.52 -1.90 -13.97
CA ASP A 121 0.57 -1.86 -15.44
C ASP A 121 1.24 -0.57 -15.97
N MET A 122 1.17 0.53 -15.22
CA MET A 122 1.94 1.76 -15.50
C MET A 122 3.43 1.67 -15.11
N GLY A 123 3.85 0.57 -14.48
CA GLY A 123 5.22 0.39 -13.98
C GLY A 123 5.47 0.99 -12.59
N GLY A 124 4.42 1.29 -11.84
CA GLY A 124 4.46 1.91 -10.51
C GLY A 124 4.50 3.44 -10.53
N ALA A 125 4.23 4.06 -9.40
CA ALA A 125 4.10 5.51 -9.26
C ALA A 125 5.35 6.32 -9.69
N LEU A 126 6.53 5.72 -9.60
CA LEU A 126 7.78 6.38 -10.00
C LEU A 126 7.98 6.48 -11.52
N LYS A 127 7.26 5.65 -12.30
CA LYS A 127 7.34 5.62 -13.77
C LYS A 127 6.08 6.18 -14.44
N ALA A 128 4.97 6.24 -13.70
CA ALA A 128 3.70 6.74 -14.21
C ALA A 128 3.80 8.22 -14.58
N ASP A 129 3.12 8.60 -15.66
CA ASP A 129 2.95 10.02 -15.99
C ASP A 129 2.12 10.69 -14.87
N PRO A 130 2.52 11.88 -14.38
CA PRO A 130 1.80 12.55 -13.28
C PRO A 130 0.33 12.86 -13.57
N ALA A 131 -0.02 13.17 -14.82
CA ALA A 131 -1.40 13.46 -15.20
C ALA A 131 -2.24 12.16 -15.24
N GLU A 132 -1.65 11.05 -15.73
CA GLU A 132 -2.30 9.73 -15.71
C GLU A 132 -2.50 9.22 -14.28
N LEU A 133 -1.49 9.38 -13.41
CA LEU A 133 -1.59 9.03 -11.99
C LEU A 133 -2.66 9.87 -11.28
N GLY A 134 -2.75 11.16 -11.59
CA GLY A 134 -3.80 12.05 -11.07
C GLY A 134 -5.19 11.61 -11.51
N ALA A 135 -5.38 11.26 -12.79
CA ALA A 135 -6.65 10.76 -13.31
C ALA A 135 -7.03 9.40 -12.69
N LEU A 136 -6.05 8.52 -12.51
CA LEU A 136 -6.25 7.23 -11.83
C LEU A 136 -6.73 7.45 -10.39
N SER A 137 -6.05 8.31 -9.64
CA SER A 137 -6.41 8.64 -8.26
C SER A 137 -7.85 9.17 -8.15
N GLN A 138 -8.27 10.05 -9.06
CA GLN A 138 -9.64 10.57 -9.09
C GLN A 138 -10.69 9.47 -9.32
N ARG A 139 -10.44 8.52 -10.24
CA ARG A 139 -11.37 7.41 -10.50
C ARG A 139 -11.63 6.56 -9.26
N TYR A 140 -10.60 6.38 -8.44
CA TYR A 140 -10.68 5.57 -7.22
C TYR A 140 -10.94 6.39 -5.96
N ALA A 141 -11.32 7.68 -6.11
CA ALA A 141 -11.62 8.57 -4.99
C ALA A 141 -10.49 8.62 -3.93
N LEU A 142 -9.24 8.54 -4.43
CA LEU A 142 -8.02 8.66 -3.65
C LEU A 142 -7.55 10.12 -3.70
N GLU A 143 -7.38 10.73 -2.54
CA GLU A 143 -6.73 12.02 -2.39
C GLU A 143 -5.30 11.82 -1.88
N MET A 144 -4.33 12.44 -2.53
CA MET A 144 -2.92 12.35 -2.14
C MET A 144 -2.30 13.74 -1.98
N LYS A 145 -1.27 13.82 -1.13
CA LYS A 145 -0.41 15.00 -0.92
C LYS A 145 1.03 14.65 -1.34
N PRO A 146 1.36 14.70 -2.64
CA PRO A 146 2.72 14.38 -3.11
C PRO A 146 3.82 15.22 -2.44
N GLU A 147 3.50 16.47 -2.10
CA GLU A 147 4.39 17.38 -1.37
C GLU A 147 4.76 16.91 0.04
N SER A 148 4.04 15.93 0.59
CA SER A 148 4.38 15.33 1.89
C SER A 148 5.61 14.42 1.85
N VAL A 149 5.96 13.88 0.69
CA VAL A 149 7.01 12.87 0.55
C VAL A 149 8.35 13.33 1.13
N PRO A 150 8.93 14.48 0.74
CA PRO A 150 10.23 14.91 1.28
C PRO A 150 10.21 15.02 2.82
N VAL A 151 9.13 15.54 3.38
CA VAL A 151 8.96 15.70 4.83
C VAL A 151 8.88 14.34 5.52
N LEU A 152 8.15 13.38 4.96
CA LEU A 152 8.04 12.03 5.51
C LEU A 152 9.37 11.28 5.46
N LEU A 153 10.10 11.39 4.35
CA LEU A 153 11.43 10.77 4.20
C LEU A 153 12.40 11.28 5.25
N GLU A 154 12.46 12.60 5.45
CA GLU A 154 13.32 13.22 6.46
C GLU A 154 12.89 12.83 7.88
N ARG A 155 11.61 13.03 8.20
CA ARG A 155 11.05 12.81 9.54
C ARG A 155 11.25 11.39 10.05
N PHE A 156 11.11 10.40 9.18
CA PHE A 156 11.17 8.98 9.53
C PHE A 156 12.43 8.27 9.04
N SER A 157 13.42 9.02 8.54
CA SER A 157 14.70 8.47 8.01
C SER A 157 14.48 7.40 6.94
N LEU A 158 13.54 7.65 6.04
CA LEU A 158 13.17 6.73 4.97
C LEU A 158 13.93 7.02 3.67
N ARG A 159 13.83 6.07 2.74
CA ARG A 159 14.42 6.17 1.40
C ARG A 159 13.35 6.02 0.35
N MET A 160 13.53 6.70 -0.77
CA MET A 160 12.85 6.30 -2.00
C MET A 160 13.55 5.07 -2.54
N PRO A 161 12.82 4.05 -2.99
CA PRO A 161 13.46 2.92 -3.66
C PRO A 161 14.19 3.42 -4.90
N GLU A 162 15.40 2.92 -5.12
CA GLU A 162 16.04 3.11 -6.41
C GLU A 162 15.22 2.40 -7.48
N PRO A 163 15.02 3.01 -8.66
CA PRO A 163 14.40 2.30 -9.76
C PRO A 163 15.25 1.06 -10.03
N ALA A 164 14.61 -0.12 -10.08
CA ALA A 164 15.29 -1.36 -10.38
C ALA A 164 16.18 -1.14 -11.63
N ALA A 165 17.46 -1.48 -11.50
CA ALA A 165 18.38 -1.40 -12.64
C ALA A 165 17.77 -2.17 -13.82
N ALA A 166 17.73 -1.53 -14.98
CA ALA A 166 17.20 -2.09 -16.21
C ALA A 166 18.00 -3.30 -16.67
#